data_f8f36a935551250e0a44991eddb68bf3
#
_entry.id   f8f36a935551250e0a44991eddb68bf3
#
_cell.length_a   1.000
_cell.length_b   1.000
_cell.length_c   1.000
_cell.angle_alpha   90.00
_cell.angle_beta   90.00
_cell.angle_gamma   90.00
#
_symmetry.space_group_name_H-M   'P 1'
#
loop_
_entity.id
_entity.type
_entity.pdbx_description
1 polymer ?
#
loop_
_entity_poly.entity_id
_entity_poly.type
_entity_poly.pdbx_seq_one_letter_code
_entity_poly.pdbx_strand_id
1 'polypeptide(L)'
;LTTANFVDFQNVWLAYNDELLAQNHYAVEDINLQVKQGEFIAIVGPSGCGKSTFMKLTTGLKRPSKGQIFVDGQPVTGPLKISGMAFQAPSLLPWRTTLDNVLLPLEIVEPFRSQFKQRKAEFAERASKLLRTVGLGGYEDKFPWQLSGGMQQRASICRALIHEPKML
;
A
#
# COMPACT_ATOMS: atom_id res chain seq x y z
N LEU A 1 27.44 13.67 2.01
CA LEU A 1 26.50 12.88 1.18
C LEU A 1 25.11 13.19 1.71
N THR A 2 24.40 14.10 1.05
CA THR A 2 22.98 14.38 1.31
C THR A 2 22.20 13.12 0.99
N THR A 3 21.69 12.41 1.99
CA THR A 3 20.76 11.31 1.81
C THR A 3 19.51 11.88 1.14
N ALA A 4 19.31 11.55 -0.13
CA ALA A 4 18.14 12.00 -0.88
C ALA A 4 16.86 11.54 -0.13
N ASN A 5 15.87 12.41 -0.05
CA ASN A 5 14.59 12.08 0.57
C ASN A 5 13.93 10.95 -0.22
N PHE A 6 13.43 9.95 0.48
CA PHE A 6 12.70 8.84 -0.13
C PHE A 6 11.28 9.26 -0.51
N VAL A 7 10.61 10.03 0.37
CA VAL A 7 9.33 10.69 0.08
C VAL A 7 9.50 12.19 0.26
N ASP A 8 9.00 12.98 -0.68
CA ASP A 8 9.08 14.44 -0.63
C ASP A 8 7.74 15.05 -1.11
N PHE A 9 7.06 15.72 -0.20
CA PHE A 9 5.86 16.50 -0.45
C PHE A 9 6.21 17.98 -0.57
N GLN A 10 5.83 18.60 -1.67
CA GLN A 10 6.15 20.00 -1.98
C GLN A 10 4.87 20.79 -2.22
N ASN A 11 4.45 21.59 -1.22
CA ASN A 11 3.27 22.45 -1.25
C ASN A 11 2.00 21.70 -1.72
N VAL A 12 1.74 20.54 -1.11
CA VAL A 12 0.69 19.61 -1.56
C VAL A 12 -0.66 19.97 -0.96
N TRP A 13 -1.65 20.14 -1.85
CA TRP A 13 -3.05 20.41 -1.53
C TRP A 13 -3.94 19.38 -2.21
N LEU A 14 -5.03 18.97 -1.58
CA LEU A 14 -6.02 18.11 -2.20
C LEU A 14 -7.45 18.56 -1.88
N ALA A 15 -8.24 18.86 -2.91
CA ALA A 15 -9.70 18.87 -2.91
C ALA A 15 -10.21 17.57 -3.56
N TYR A 16 -11.32 17.03 -3.06
CA TYR A 16 -11.82 15.74 -3.55
C TYR A 16 -12.53 15.82 -4.89
N ASN A 17 -13.02 17.00 -5.28
CA ASN A 17 -13.69 17.27 -6.55
C ASN A 17 -13.49 18.73 -6.96
N ASP A 18 -13.87 19.05 -8.20
CA ASP A 18 -13.71 20.38 -8.79
C ASP A 18 -14.57 21.44 -8.11
N GLU A 19 -15.74 21.07 -7.58
CA GLU A 19 -16.63 21.97 -6.84
C GLU A 19 -15.97 22.44 -5.53
N LEU A 20 -15.43 21.51 -4.75
CA LEU A 20 -14.68 21.83 -3.53
C LEU A 20 -13.40 22.62 -3.83
N LEU A 21 -12.73 22.31 -4.94
CA LEU A 21 -11.56 23.05 -5.40
C LEU A 21 -11.92 24.51 -5.74
N ALA A 22 -13.04 24.74 -6.44
CA ALA A 22 -13.53 26.07 -6.77
C ALA A 22 -13.91 26.89 -5.54
N GLN A 23 -14.37 26.22 -4.48
CA GLN A 23 -14.69 26.83 -3.18
C GLN A 23 -13.47 26.95 -2.24
N ASN A 24 -12.26 26.60 -2.70
CA ASN A 24 -11.04 26.52 -1.89
C ASN A 24 -11.21 25.63 -0.65
N HIS A 25 -12.02 24.58 -0.75
CA HIS A 25 -12.22 23.62 0.32
C HIS A 25 -11.36 22.38 0.13
N TYR A 26 -10.34 22.24 0.95
CA TYR A 26 -9.34 21.20 0.84
C TYR A 26 -9.45 20.16 1.96
N ALA A 27 -9.20 18.91 1.64
CA ALA A 27 -9.09 17.81 2.60
C ALA A 27 -7.70 17.74 3.25
N VAL A 28 -6.68 18.24 2.55
CA VAL A 28 -5.33 18.51 3.06
C VAL A 28 -4.83 19.80 2.42
N GLU A 29 -4.06 20.57 3.19
CA GLU A 29 -3.59 21.89 2.82
C GLU A 29 -2.10 22.03 3.09
N ASP A 30 -1.37 22.57 2.11
CA ASP A 30 0.04 22.95 2.17
C ASP A 30 0.96 21.96 2.88
N ILE A 31 0.83 20.67 2.54
CA ILE A 31 1.72 19.66 3.12
C ILE A 31 3.11 19.80 2.51
N ASN A 32 4.09 20.03 3.39
CA ASN A 32 5.51 20.01 3.10
C ASN A 32 6.16 19.01 4.06
N LEU A 33 6.61 17.87 3.53
CA LEU A 33 7.16 16.78 4.35
C LEU A 33 8.24 16.02 3.59
N GLN A 34 9.34 15.76 4.27
CA GLN A 34 10.43 14.95 3.75
C GLN A 34 10.64 13.74 4.64
N VAL A 35 10.68 12.55 4.03
CA VAL A 35 10.91 11.28 4.71
C VAL A 35 12.13 10.62 4.09
N LYS A 36 13.07 10.20 4.92
CA LYS A 36 14.27 9.48 4.48
C LYS A 36 13.97 7.98 4.31
N GLN A 37 14.81 7.32 3.56
CA GLN A 37 14.72 5.86 3.44
C GLN A 37 14.92 5.19 4.80
N GLY A 38 14.07 4.22 5.12
CA GLY A 38 14.12 3.47 6.38
C GLY A 38 13.46 4.16 7.58
N GLU A 39 12.90 5.35 7.42
CA GLU A 39 12.14 5.99 8.50
C GLU A 39 10.78 5.32 8.71
N PHE A 40 10.39 5.25 9.97
CA PHE A 40 9.04 4.86 10.40
C PHE A 40 8.24 6.12 10.73
N ILE A 41 7.12 6.32 10.04
CA ILE A 41 6.25 7.48 10.21
C ILE A 41 4.93 7.07 10.85
N ALA A 42 4.59 7.69 11.98
CA ALA A 42 3.28 7.56 12.60
C ALA A 42 2.44 8.82 12.36
N ILE A 43 1.26 8.66 11.75
CA ILE A 43 0.32 9.75 11.50
C ILE A 43 -0.79 9.66 12.54
N VAL A 44 -0.86 10.66 13.42
CA VAL A 44 -1.82 10.73 14.53
C VAL A 44 -2.73 11.94 14.36
N GLY A 45 -3.99 11.79 14.73
CA GLY A 45 -4.97 12.89 14.68
C GLY A 45 -6.41 12.37 14.79
N PRO A 46 -7.39 13.26 15.01
CA PRO A 46 -8.80 12.90 15.13
C PRO A 46 -9.37 12.27 13.86
N SER A 47 -10.55 11.64 13.96
CA SER A 47 -11.25 11.13 12.78
C SER A 47 -11.56 12.27 11.81
N GLY A 48 -11.40 12.03 10.51
CA GLY A 48 -11.68 13.03 9.47
C GLY A 48 -10.56 14.04 9.19
N CYS A 49 -9.47 14.09 9.96
CA CYS A 49 -8.39 15.09 9.76
C CYS A 49 -7.47 14.84 8.54
N GLY A 50 -7.81 13.93 7.63
CA GLY A 50 -7.04 13.73 6.39
C GLY A 50 -5.99 12.62 6.40
N LYS A 51 -5.82 11.81 7.47
CA LYS A 51 -4.81 10.73 7.54
C LYS A 51 -4.88 9.75 6.37
N SER A 52 -6.08 9.25 6.09
CA SER A 52 -6.29 8.33 4.96
C SER A 52 -6.08 9.01 3.60
N THR A 53 -6.35 10.31 3.52
CA THR A 53 -6.09 11.13 2.34
C THR A 53 -4.59 11.27 2.10
N PHE A 54 -3.83 11.55 3.13
CA PHE A 54 -2.36 11.61 3.09
C PHE A 54 -1.77 10.27 2.59
N MET A 55 -2.23 9.13 3.13
CA MET A 55 -1.80 7.81 2.68
C MET A 55 -2.11 7.55 1.19
N LYS A 56 -3.30 7.98 0.71
CA LYS A 56 -3.67 7.86 -0.69
C LYS A 56 -2.82 8.73 -1.62
N LEU A 57 -2.42 9.91 -1.17
CA LEU A 57 -1.49 10.78 -1.88
C LEU A 57 -0.09 10.16 -1.96
N THR A 58 0.44 9.68 -0.84
CA THR A 58 1.77 9.04 -0.77
C THR A 58 1.88 7.82 -1.67
N THR A 59 0.82 7.01 -1.77
CA THR A 59 0.79 5.80 -2.61
C THR A 59 0.37 6.04 -4.05
N GLY A 60 0.02 7.28 -4.41
CA GLY A 60 -0.42 7.65 -5.75
C GLY A 60 -1.85 7.21 -6.09
N LEU A 61 -2.64 6.74 -5.11
CA LEU A 61 -4.06 6.41 -5.30
C LEU A 61 -4.93 7.67 -5.48
N LYS A 62 -4.43 8.82 -5.06
CA LYS A 62 -4.98 10.14 -5.35
C LYS A 62 -3.87 11.06 -5.85
N ARG A 63 -4.20 11.93 -6.80
CA ARG A 63 -3.29 12.99 -7.27
C ARG A 63 -3.56 14.26 -6.48
N PRO A 64 -2.55 15.05 -6.17
CA PRO A 64 -2.76 16.34 -5.53
C PRO A 64 -3.47 17.31 -6.49
N SER A 65 -4.27 18.23 -5.94
CA SER A 65 -4.87 19.33 -6.68
C SER A 65 -3.85 20.45 -6.97
N LYS A 66 -2.87 20.62 -6.05
CA LYS A 66 -1.74 21.54 -6.19
C LYS A 66 -0.49 20.92 -5.57
N GLY A 67 0.68 21.38 -5.99
CA GLY A 67 1.96 20.87 -5.50
C GLY A 67 2.39 19.58 -6.18
N GLN A 68 3.46 18.98 -5.67
CA GLN A 68 4.05 17.75 -6.23
C GLN A 68 4.47 16.81 -5.13
N ILE A 69 4.46 15.52 -5.45
CA ILE A 69 4.94 14.45 -4.57
C ILE A 69 5.97 13.64 -5.32
N PHE A 70 7.10 13.39 -4.69
CA PHE A 70 8.15 12.50 -5.21
C PHE A 70 8.32 11.32 -4.28
N VAL A 71 8.53 10.14 -4.86
CA VAL A 71 8.87 8.92 -4.11
C VAL A 71 10.03 8.23 -4.85
N ASP A 72 11.08 7.89 -4.11
CA ASP A 72 12.32 7.32 -4.67
C ASP A 72 12.89 8.18 -5.83
N GLY A 73 12.82 9.51 -5.69
CA GLY A 73 13.27 10.49 -6.67
C GLY A 73 12.38 10.63 -7.92
N GLN A 74 11.25 9.92 -7.99
CA GLN A 74 10.34 9.96 -9.14
C GLN A 74 9.03 10.69 -8.79
N PRO A 75 8.47 11.51 -9.68
CA PRO A 75 7.18 12.16 -9.44
C PRO A 75 6.05 11.12 -9.37
N VAL A 76 5.16 11.27 -8.41
CA VAL A 76 4.00 10.40 -8.22
C VAL A 76 2.89 10.82 -9.18
N THR A 77 2.75 10.10 -10.27
CA THR A 77 1.73 10.35 -11.31
C THR A 77 0.58 9.35 -11.30
N GLY A 78 0.63 8.33 -10.45
CA GLY A 78 -0.37 7.27 -10.31
C GLY A 78 0.05 6.24 -9.27
N PRO A 79 -0.70 5.14 -9.12
CA PRO A 79 -0.43 4.12 -8.12
C PRO A 79 0.99 3.56 -8.19
N LEU A 80 1.69 3.60 -7.06
CA LEU A 80 3.08 3.18 -6.96
C LEU A 80 3.19 1.67 -6.78
N LYS A 81 3.86 0.98 -7.71
CA LYS A 81 4.10 -0.46 -7.65
C LYS A 81 5.13 -0.86 -6.59
N ILE A 82 5.92 0.10 -6.10
CA ILE A 82 6.91 -0.10 -5.04
C ILE A 82 6.32 0.04 -3.63
N SER A 83 5.02 0.30 -3.52
CA SER A 83 4.32 0.42 -2.24
C SER A 83 3.50 -0.83 -1.93
N GLY A 84 3.58 -1.30 -0.69
CA GLY A 84 2.64 -2.23 -0.08
C GLY A 84 1.63 -1.47 0.77
N MET A 85 0.36 -1.87 0.77
CA MET A 85 -0.66 -1.23 1.57
C MET A 85 -1.52 -2.27 2.30
N ALA A 86 -1.50 -2.22 3.62
CA ALA A 86 -2.43 -2.96 4.47
C ALA A 86 -3.53 -1.99 4.93
N PHE A 87 -4.78 -2.31 4.60
CA PHE A 87 -5.93 -1.49 4.97
C PHE A 87 -6.46 -1.87 6.36
N GLN A 88 -7.20 -0.96 7.00
CA GLN A 88 -7.89 -1.23 8.26
C GLN A 88 -8.87 -2.42 8.13
N ALA A 89 -9.63 -2.48 7.03
CA ALA A 89 -10.36 -3.68 6.64
C ALA A 89 -9.46 -4.57 5.77
N PRO A 90 -9.36 -5.88 6.02
CA PRO A 90 -8.44 -6.78 5.31
C PRO A 90 -8.63 -6.80 3.79
N SER A 91 -9.85 -6.56 3.30
CA SER A 91 -10.23 -6.48 1.87
C SER A 91 -9.68 -7.65 1.05
N LEU A 92 -9.70 -8.86 1.63
CA LEU A 92 -9.35 -10.08 0.91
C LEU A 92 -10.44 -10.40 -0.11
N LEU A 93 -10.05 -10.93 -1.26
CA LEU A 93 -10.97 -11.37 -2.30
C LEU A 93 -11.69 -12.64 -1.83
N PRO A 94 -13.02 -12.62 -1.62
CA PRO A 94 -13.73 -13.73 -0.99
C PRO A 94 -13.73 -15.02 -1.83
N TRP A 95 -13.56 -14.92 -3.14
CA TRP A 95 -13.50 -16.06 -4.07
C TRP A 95 -12.10 -16.64 -4.26
N ARG A 96 -11.07 -16.13 -3.55
CA ARG A 96 -9.72 -16.64 -3.56
C ARG A 96 -9.35 -17.25 -2.22
N THR A 97 -8.52 -18.27 -2.23
CA THR A 97 -7.94 -18.84 -1.00
C THR A 97 -7.04 -17.81 -0.30
N THR A 98 -6.63 -18.11 0.91
CA THR A 98 -5.66 -17.28 1.66
C THR A 98 -4.35 -17.14 0.87
N LEU A 99 -3.83 -18.26 0.36
CA LEU A 99 -2.61 -18.27 -0.46
C LEU A 99 -2.77 -17.42 -1.73
N ASP A 100 -3.87 -17.60 -2.47
CA ASP A 100 -4.11 -16.84 -3.70
C ASP A 100 -4.31 -15.34 -3.45
N ASN A 101 -4.87 -14.98 -2.29
CA ASN A 101 -4.94 -13.58 -1.87
C ASN A 101 -3.56 -12.99 -1.62
N VAL A 102 -2.67 -13.73 -0.97
CA VAL A 102 -1.29 -13.29 -0.72
C VAL A 102 -0.51 -13.17 -2.02
N LEU A 103 -0.71 -14.07 -2.98
CA LEU A 103 -0.03 -14.08 -4.28
C LEU A 103 -0.49 -12.96 -5.24
N LEU A 104 -1.66 -12.36 -5.01
CA LEU A 104 -2.28 -11.39 -5.92
C LEU A 104 -1.33 -10.25 -6.39
N PRO A 105 -0.52 -9.60 -5.55
CA PRO A 105 0.41 -8.57 -6.02
C PRO A 105 1.43 -9.08 -7.04
N LEU A 106 1.86 -10.33 -6.94
CA LEU A 106 2.82 -10.93 -7.89
C LEU A 106 2.21 -11.21 -9.26
N GLU A 107 0.87 -11.29 -9.36
CA GLU A 107 0.16 -11.39 -10.63
C GLU A 107 0.04 -10.03 -11.35
N ILE A 108 0.30 -8.91 -10.65
CA ILE A 108 0.05 -7.55 -11.14
C ILE A 108 1.34 -6.77 -11.32
N VAL A 109 2.29 -6.89 -10.38
CA VAL A 109 3.49 -6.04 -10.31
C VAL A 109 4.65 -6.66 -11.10
N GLU A 110 5.24 -5.89 -12.02
CA GLU A 110 6.49 -6.30 -12.68
C GLU A 110 7.69 -6.17 -11.71
N PRO A 111 8.71 -7.04 -11.81
CA PRO A 111 8.90 -8.11 -12.82
C PRO A 111 8.21 -9.44 -12.49
N PHE A 112 7.52 -9.54 -11.37
CA PHE A 112 6.90 -10.80 -10.91
C PHE A 112 5.80 -11.29 -11.87
N ARG A 113 4.99 -10.37 -12.39
CA ARG A 113 3.89 -10.68 -13.30
C ARG A 113 4.35 -11.48 -14.53
N SER A 114 5.39 -11.03 -15.19
CA SER A 114 5.93 -11.71 -16.38
C SER A 114 6.49 -13.09 -16.06
N GLN A 115 6.97 -13.31 -14.84
CA GLN A 115 7.57 -14.56 -14.37
C GLN A 115 6.57 -15.48 -13.65
N PHE A 116 5.36 -15.01 -13.36
CA PHE A 116 4.42 -15.64 -12.44
C PHE A 116 4.10 -17.09 -12.82
N LYS A 117 3.79 -17.33 -14.10
CA LYS A 117 3.46 -18.68 -14.57
C LYS A 117 4.60 -19.66 -14.42
N GLN A 118 5.84 -19.23 -14.72
CA GLN A 118 7.02 -20.10 -14.68
C GLN A 118 7.49 -20.37 -13.25
N ARG A 119 7.35 -19.39 -12.35
CA ARG A 119 7.84 -19.44 -10.96
C ARG A 119 6.72 -19.59 -9.93
N LYS A 120 5.54 -20.06 -10.34
CA LYS A 120 4.37 -20.14 -9.45
C LYS A 120 4.65 -20.95 -8.18
N ALA A 121 5.34 -22.08 -8.30
CA ALA A 121 5.69 -22.94 -7.16
C ALA A 121 6.59 -22.23 -6.15
N GLU A 122 7.59 -21.49 -6.63
CA GLU A 122 8.50 -20.70 -5.79
C GLU A 122 7.76 -19.57 -5.08
N PHE A 123 6.89 -18.86 -5.79
CA PHE A 123 6.07 -17.79 -5.19
C PHE A 123 5.06 -18.33 -4.16
N ALA A 124 4.48 -19.51 -4.41
CA ALA A 124 3.61 -20.18 -3.46
C ALA A 124 4.37 -20.57 -2.17
N GLU A 125 5.58 -21.12 -2.28
CA GLU A 125 6.40 -21.44 -1.10
C GLU A 125 6.77 -20.17 -0.32
N ARG A 126 7.12 -19.08 -1.00
CA ARG A 126 7.40 -17.79 -0.38
C ARG A 126 6.18 -17.24 0.35
N ALA A 127 4.98 -17.32 -0.24
CA ALA A 127 3.73 -16.89 0.37
C ALA A 127 3.38 -17.76 1.59
N SER A 128 3.55 -19.09 1.49
CA SER A 128 3.34 -20.02 2.61
C SER A 128 4.32 -19.75 3.76
N LYS A 129 5.58 -19.40 3.46
CA LYS A 129 6.56 -19.00 4.48
C LYS A 129 6.11 -17.74 5.23
N LEU A 130 5.63 -16.72 4.51
CA LEU A 130 5.07 -15.51 5.15
C LEU A 130 3.87 -15.85 6.02
N LEU A 131 2.94 -16.68 5.53
CA LEU A 131 1.77 -17.12 6.29
C LEU A 131 2.18 -17.87 7.56
N ARG A 132 3.14 -18.78 7.49
CA ARG A 132 3.69 -19.46 8.69
C ARG A 132 4.29 -18.48 9.70
N THR A 133 5.03 -17.46 9.23
CA THR A 133 5.64 -16.44 10.10
C THR A 133 4.59 -15.67 10.93
N VAL A 134 3.40 -15.46 10.39
CA VAL A 134 2.30 -14.77 11.09
C VAL A 134 1.32 -15.75 11.77
N GLY A 135 1.67 -17.03 11.90
CA GLY A 135 0.84 -18.06 12.56
C GLY A 135 -0.39 -18.48 11.74
N LEU A 136 -0.30 -18.46 10.42
CA LEU A 136 -1.32 -18.90 9.47
C LEU A 136 -0.90 -20.14 8.67
N GLY A 137 0.12 -20.90 9.13
CA GLY A 137 0.47 -22.19 8.55
C GLY A 137 -0.70 -23.18 8.68
N GLY A 138 -1.03 -23.87 7.57
CA GLY A 138 -2.19 -24.76 7.49
C GLY A 138 -3.51 -24.10 7.12
N TYR A 139 -3.50 -22.77 6.88
CA TYR A 139 -4.67 -22.01 6.42
C TYR A 139 -4.57 -21.53 4.98
N GLU A 140 -3.58 -22.03 4.22
CA GLU A 140 -3.28 -21.63 2.84
C GLU A 140 -4.50 -21.81 1.92
N ASP A 141 -5.20 -22.95 2.05
CA ASP A 141 -6.35 -23.34 1.22
C ASP A 141 -7.70 -22.83 1.76
N LYS A 142 -7.69 -22.12 2.89
CA LYS A 142 -8.92 -21.57 3.47
C LYS A 142 -9.32 -20.28 2.76
N PHE A 143 -10.63 -20.09 2.62
CA PHE A 143 -11.20 -18.86 2.10
C PHE A 143 -11.37 -17.81 3.21
N PRO A 144 -11.47 -16.51 2.88
CA PRO A 144 -11.58 -15.44 3.87
C PRO A 144 -12.69 -15.63 4.91
N TRP A 145 -13.85 -16.14 4.53
CA TRP A 145 -14.95 -16.39 5.47
C TRP A 145 -14.69 -17.52 6.48
N GLN A 146 -13.67 -18.34 6.24
CA GLN A 146 -13.23 -19.40 7.16
C GLN A 146 -12.18 -18.90 8.17
N LEU A 147 -11.76 -17.65 8.05
CA LEU A 147 -10.75 -17.01 8.89
C LEU A 147 -11.40 -16.03 9.87
N SER A 148 -10.87 -15.96 11.09
CA SER A 148 -11.23 -14.87 12.00
C SER A 148 -10.76 -13.51 11.46
N GLY A 149 -11.33 -12.40 11.95
CA GLY A 149 -10.93 -11.05 11.52
C GLY A 149 -9.42 -10.78 11.71
N GLY A 150 -8.85 -11.23 12.83
CA GLY A 150 -7.41 -11.11 13.07
C GLY A 150 -6.56 -11.97 12.12
N MET A 151 -7.05 -13.15 11.71
CA MET A 151 -6.38 -13.98 10.70
C MET A 151 -6.43 -13.31 9.32
N GLN A 152 -7.57 -12.76 8.93
CA GLN A 152 -7.71 -12.01 7.69
C GLN A 152 -6.77 -10.80 7.66
N GLN A 153 -6.64 -10.08 8.77
CA GLN A 153 -5.72 -8.95 8.88
C GLN A 153 -4.27 -9.38 8.69
N ARG A 154 -3.83 -10.47 9.32
CA ARG A 154 -2.48 -11.01 9.12
C ARG A 154 -2.23 -11.45 7.69
N ALA A 155 -3.19 -12.12 7.05
CA ALA A 155 -3.10 -12.48 5.62
C ALA A 155 -2.99 -11.24 4.72
N SER A 156 -3.74 -10.18 5.03
CA SER A 156 -3.68 -8.88 4.34
C SER A 156 -2.29 -8.22 4.44
N ILE A 157 -1.63 -8.33 5.61
CA ILE A 157 -0.25 -7.87 5.79
C ILE A 157 0.72 -8.70 4.93
N CYS A 158 0.58 -10.04 4.92
CA CYS A 158 1.39 -10.90 4.04
C CYS A 158 1.22 -10.51 2.56
N ARG A 159 -0.01 -10.22 2.13
CA ARG A 159 -0.29 -9.72 0.78
C ARG A 159 0.42 -8.41 0.49
N ALA A 160 0.45 -7.48 1.44
CA ALA A 160 1.14 -6.20 1.26
C ALA A 160 2.68 -6.34 1.16
N LEU A 161 3.25 -7.41 1.74
CA LEU A 161 4.70 -7.63 1.81
C LEU A 161 5.26 -8.55 0.71
N ILE A 162 4.44 -9.38 0.06
CA ILE A 162 4.91 -10.46 -0.82
C ILE A 162 5.78 -10.00 -1.98
N HIS A 163 5.54 -8.81 -2.51
CA HIS A 163 6.29 -8.24 -3.63
C HIS A 163 7.50 -7.39 -3.19
N GLU A 164 7.90 -7.47 -1.91
CA GLU A 164 9.04 -6.74 -1.33
C GLU A 164 8.98 -5.23 -1.59
N PRO A 165 7.92 -4.56 -1.15
CA PRO A 165 7.76 -3.14 -1.41
C PRO A 165 8.87 -2.34 -0.72
N LYS A 166 9.29 -1.24 -1.36
CA LYS A 166 10.23 -0.27 -0.75
C LYS A 166 9.56 0.62 0.30
N MET A 167 8.22 0.70 0.27
CA MET A 167 7.38 1.47 1.20
C MET A 167 6.18 0.62 1.63
N LEU A 168 5.89 0.55 2.92
CA LEU A 168 4.75 -0.15 3.51
C LEU A 168 3.92 0.85 4.31
#